data_5ccd04e7edee39762ab6f6e270253530
#
_entry.id   5ccd04e7edee39762ab6f6e270253530
#
_cell.length_a   1.000
_cell.length_b   1.000
_cell.length_c   1.000
_cell.angle_alpha   90.00
_cell.angle_beta   90.00
_cell.angle_gamma   90.00
#
_symmetry.space_group_name_H-M   'P 1'
#
loop_
_entity.id
_entity.type
_entity.pdbx_description
1 polymer ?
#
loop_
_entity_poly.entity_id
_entity_poly.type
_entity_poly.pdbx_seq_one_letter_code
_entity_poly.pdbx_strand_id
1 'polypeptide(L)'
;MPNKHLEHPEDSILQGRRVAIDAIKELVTVTKLSVKWDGAPAIVFGTNPENGKFFVGTKSVFNKRRIKINYTHEDIDQNHQGTVADILRLALDNLPRINRIIQADWIGVGGGNVYCPNTIKYRFPSTINQQIILAPHTSYVSIHPDSRGHFGVNLANTEDCYFIDTTQAQVKTWSAPKLVAETLALLPFAGKVCEKCSLQDIRKHVNSAIRCGDKLEASALLESFYAKYDKYNCGVNLNTFKVWVNISKLKLRLLENIETTDNVECFIDGKPTALSLIHISEPTRLLSIAYAVFCL
;
A
#
# COMPACT_ATOMS: atom_id res chain seq x y z
N MET A 1 10.56 -1.96 12.67
CA MET A 1 9.94 -0.64 12.54
C MET A 1 8.45 -0.82 12.78
N PRO A 2 7.76 0.07 13.49
CA PRO A 2 6.32 -0.06 13.68
C PRO A 2 5.63 -0.09 12.32
N ASN A 3 4.48 -0.78 12.24
CA ASN A 3 3.65 -0.95 11.05
C ASN A 3 3.34 0.41 10.42
N LYS A 4 4.23 0.91 9.56
CA LYS A 4 4.12 2.22 8.94
C LYS A 4 3.26 2.09 7.68
N HIS A 5 2.45 3.12 7.43
CA HIS A 5 1.81 3.29 6.14
C HIS A 5 2.86 3.21 5.02
N LEU A 6 2.46 2.62 3.91
CA LEU A 6 3.26 2.56 2.69
C LEU A 6 3.78 3.96 2.35
N GLU A 7 5.09 4.11 2.18
CA GLU A 7 5.72 5.40 1.90
C GLU A 7 5.79 5.58 0.37
N HIS A 8 5.50 6.78 -0.10
CA HIS A 8 5.65 7.12 -1.52
C HIS A 8 7.13 7.32 -1.83
N PRO A 9 7.68 6.75 -2.94
CA PRO A 9 9.10 6.88 -3.27
C PRO A 9 9.55 8.34 -3.43
N GLU A 10 8.67 9.22 -3.93
CA GLU A 10 8.93 10.64 -4.04
C GLU A 10 9.17 11.33 -2.70
N ASP A 11 8.54 10.84 -1.62
CA ASP A 11 8.71 11.38 -0.27
C ASP A 11 10.10 11.08 0.32
N SER A 12 10.87 10.20 -0.30
CA SER A 12 12.22 9.82 0.13
C SER A 12 13.17 11.01 0.22
N ILE A 13 13.02 12.01 -0.67
CA ILE A 13 13.87 13.21 -0.63
C ILE A 13 13.67 14.05 0.63
N LEU A 14 12.47 14.03 1.22
CA LEU A 14 12.19 14.72 2.48
C LEU A 14 13.00 14.14 3.64
N GLN A 15 13.43 12.88 3.55
CA GLN A 15 14.32 12.21 4.49
C GLN A 15 15.80 12.46 4.19
N GLY A 16 16.12 12.87 2.97
CA GLY A 16 17.48 13.25 2.55
C GLY A 16 17.97 12.49 1.32
N ARG A 17 19.12 12.94 0.83
CA ARG A 17 19.71 12.52 -0.46
C ARG A 17 19.92 11.00 -0.57
N ARG A 18 20.44 10.37 0.48
CA ARG A 18 20.74 8.93 0.47
C ARG A 18 19.48 8.11 0.27
N VAL A 19 18.41 8.45 0.98
CA VAL A 19 17.12 7.76 0.87
C VAL A 19 16.51 7.96 -0.51
N ALA A 20 16.65 9.17 -1.09
CA ALA A 20 16.20 9.45 -2.45
C ALA A 20 16.99 8.66 -3.51
N ILE A 21 18.33 8.53 -3.36
CA ILE A 21 19.15 7.72 -4.26
C ILE A 21 18.71 6.26 -4.22
N ASP A 22 18.48 5.71 -3.03
CA ASP A 22 18.03 4.33 -2.87
C ASP A 22 16.65 4.14 -3.52
N ALA A 23 15.72 5.09 -3.35
CA ALA A 23 14.41 5.08 -4.02
C ALA A 23 14.51 5.11 -5.55
N ILE A 24 15.36 5.98 -6.10
CA ILE A 24 15.59 6.07 -7.55
C ILE A 24 16.16 4.75 -8.08
N LYS A 25 17.14 4.18 -7.39
CA LYS A 25 17.74 2.89 -7.79
C LYS A 25 16.69 1.78 -7.81
N GLU A 26 15.86 1.67 -6.76
CA GLU A 26 14.80 0.69 -6.70
C GLU A 26 13.80 0.86 -7.84
N LEU A 27 13.32 2.08 -8.12
CA LEU A 27 12.39 2.36 -9.22
C LEU A 27 12.91 1.87 -10.57
N VAL A 28 14.22 2.07 -10.86
CA VAL A 28 14.78 1.73 -12.18
C VAL A 28 15.28 0.28 -12.29
N THR A 29 15.38 -0.44 -11.18
CA THR A 29 15.87 -1.82 -11.16
C THR A 29 14.79 -2.85 -10.82
N VAL A 30 13.61 -2.42 -10.39
CA VAL A 30 12.53 -3.32 -10.02
C VAL A 30 12.04 -4.12 -11.23
N THR A 31 11.89 -5.42 -11.04
CA THR A 31 11.41 -6.35 -12.07
C THR A 31 10.11 -7.05 -11.68
N LYS A 32 9.83 -7.13 -10.38
CA LYS A 32 8.63 -7.78 -9.83
C LYS A 32 7.96 -6.85 -8.83
N LEU A 33 6.67 -6.74 -8.94
CA LEU A 33 5.83 -5.90 -8.08
C LEU A 33 4.65 -6.71 -7.55
N SER A 34 4.14 -6.32 -6.40
CA SER A 34 2.85 -6.81 -5.94
C SER A 34 1.78 -5.73 -6.11
N VAL A 35 0.62 -6.15 -6.58
CA VAL A 35 -0.55 -5.29 -6.68
C VAL A 35 -1.23 -5.21 -5.32
N LYS A 36 -1.45 -4.02 -4.81
CA LYS A 36 -2.26 -3.82 -3.62
C LYS A 36 -3.71 -3.57 -4.03
N TRP A 37 -4.57 -4.50 -3.70
CA TRP A 37 -6.01 -4.36 -3.88
C TRP A 37 -6.60 -3.40 -2.84
N ASP A 38 -7.61 -2.63 -3.24
CA ASP A 38 -8.32 -1.69 -2.34
C ASP A 38 -9.50 -2.40 -1.69
N GLY A 39 -9.21 -3.20 -0.68
CA GLY A 39 -10.20 -3.93 0.10
C GLY A 39 -10.39 -3.35 1.51
N ALA A 40 -11.54 -3.60 2.11
CA ALA A 40 -11.85 -3.19 3.48
C ALA A 40 -12.84 -4.16 4.15
N PRO A 41 -12.60 -4.51 5.42
CA PRO A 41 -11.45 -4.19 6.26
C PRO A 41 -10.19 -4.99 5.90
N ALA A 42 -9.03 -4.58 6.44
CA ALA A 42 -7.85 -5.43 6.43
C ALA A 42 -8.01 -6.52 7.48
N ILE A 43 -7.92 -7.79 7.06
CA ILE A 43 -8.02 -8.98 7.90
C ILE A 43 -6.63 -9.51 8.19
N VAL A 44 -6.38 -9.87 9.44
CA VAL A 44 -5.17 -10.58 9.89
C VAL A 44 -5.58 -11.94 10.43
N PHE A 45 -4.99 -13.00 9.92
CA PHE A 45 -5.33 -14.36 10.30
C PHE A 45 -4.13 -15.30 10.26
N GLY A 46 -4.25 -16.43 10.92
CA GLY A 46 -3.22 -17.46 10.96
C GLY A 46 -3.09 -18.12 12.31
N THR A 47 -2.01 -18.88 12.51
CA THR A 47 -1.71 -19.53 13.79
C THR A 47 -0.83 -18.62 14.64
N ASN A 48 -1.28 -18.31 15.85
CA ASN A 48 -0.47 -17.58 16.82
C ASN A 48 0.70 -18.46 17.29
N PRO A 49 1.95 -18.07 17.04
CA PRO A 49 3.11 -18.88 17.41
C PRO A 49 3.30 -19.06 18.93
N GLU A 50 2.69 -18.20 19.75
CA GLU A 50 2.80 -18.27 21.21
C GLU A 50 1.94 -19.39 21.83
N ASN A 51 0.80 -19.72 21.22
CA ASN A 51 -0.14 -20.69 21.80
C ASN A 51 -0.65 -21.75 20.82
N GLY A 52 -0.24 -21.70 19.56
CA GLY A 52 -0.63 -22.66 18.52
C GLY A 52 -2.09 -22.57 18.07
N LYS A 53 -2.86 -21.56 18.53
CA LYS A 53 -4.27 -21.41 18.17
C LYS A 53 -4.43 -20.58 16.89
N PHE A 54 -5.36 -20.99 16.04
CA PHE A 54 -5.77 -20.19 14.90
C PHE A 54 -6.59 -18.98 15.38
N PHE A 55 -6.37 -17.84 14.75
CA PHE A 55 -7.07 -16.61 15.08
C PHE A 55 -7.43 -15.81 13.83
N VAL A 56 -8.39 -14.93 13.98
CA VAL A 56 -8.71 -13.86 13.04
C VAL A 56 -8.76 -12.51 13.78
N GLY A 57 -8.49 -11.44 13.06
CA GLY A 57 -8.61 -10.09 13.58
C GLY A 57 -8.42 -9.04 12.52
N THR A 58 -8.32 -7.80 12.92
CA THR A 58 -7.92 -6.67 12.09
C THR A 58 -6.49 -6.25 12.44
N LYS A 59 -6.00 -5.13 11.89
CA LYS A 59 -4.69 -4.58 12.30
C LYS A 59 -4.57 -4.33 13.81
N SER A 60 -5.68 -4.32 14.55
CA SER A 60 -5.70 -4.19 16.01
C SER A 60 -4.99 -5.32 16.76
N VAL A 61 -4.71 -6.45 16.12
CA VAL A 61 -3.86 -7.53 16.65
C VAL A 61 -2.44 -7.07 16.96
N PHE A 62 -1.95 -6.04 16.26
CA PHE A 62 -0.62 -5.46 16.43
C PHE A 62 -0.61 -4.22 17.34
N ASN A 63 -1.69 -3.90 18.01
CA ASN A 63 -1.76 -2.74 18.90
C ASN A 63 -0.88 -2.94 20.15
N LYS A 64 -0.26 -1.86 20.63
CA LYS A 64 0.47 -1.85 21.92
C LYS A 64 -0.48 -1.88 23.12
N ARG A 65 -1.68 -1.33 22.96
CA ARG A 65 -2.75 -1.32 23.94
C ARG A 65 -4.04 -1.79 23.27
N ARG A 66 -4.92 -2.49 23.99
CA ARG A 66 -6.17 -3.05 23.48
C ARG A 66 -5.93 -3.94 22.25
N ILE A 67 -5.10 -4.95 22.43
CA ILE A 67 -4.86 -6.00 21.44
C ILE A 67 -6.16 -6.78 21.28
N LYS A 68 -6.62 -6.97 20.03
CA LYS A 68 -7.86 -7.67 19.71
C LYS A 68 -7.54 -8.87 18.82
N ILE A 69 -7.31 -10.01 19.44
CA ILE A 69 -7.10 -11.31 18.78
C ILE A 69 -8.35 -12.14 19.06
N ASN A 70 -8.91 -12.78 18.05
CA ASN A 70 -10.14 -13.52 18.19
C ASN A 70 -9.89 -14.98 17.81
N TYR A 71 -10.06 -15.88 18.77
CA TYR A 71 -9.94 -17.33 18.60
C TYR A 71 -11.32 -17.99 18.48
N THR A 72 -12.36 -17.32 18.96
CA THR A 72 -13.75 -17.78 19.00
C THR A 72 -14.72 -16.71 18.55
N HIS A 73 -15.98 -17.07 18.33
CA HIS A 73 -17.05 -16.11 18.01
C HIS A 73 -17.31 -15.15 19.19
N GLU A 74 -17.20 -15.64 20.43
CA GLU A 74 -17.36 -14.84 21.63
C GLU A 74 -16.27 -13.75 21.72
N ASP A 75 -15.02 -14.06 21.33
CA ASP A 75 -13.94 -13.06 21.27
C ASP A 75 -14.28 -11.97 20.25
N ILE A 76 -14.86 -12.37 19.10
CA ILE A 76 -15.27 -11.41 18.07
C ILE A 76 -16.35 -10.49 18.61
N ASP A 77 -17.37 -11.03 19.29
CA ASP A 77 -18.48 -10.26 19.84
C ASP A 77 -18.03 -9.26 20.90
N GLN A 78 -17.03 -9.63 21.71
CA GLN A 78 -16.43 -8.74 22.69
C GLN A 78 -15.57 -7.63 22.07
N ASN A 79 -14.89 -7.93 20.96
CA ASN A 79 -13.88 -7.06 20.40
C ASN A 79 -14.39 -6.18 19.25
N HIS A 80 -15.43 -6.63 18.51
CA HIS A 80 -15.89 -6.01 17.27
C HIS A 80 -17.41 -5.95 17.20
N GLN A 81 -17.93 -5.03 16.37
CA GLN A 81 -19.36 -4.83 16.15
C GLN A 81 -19.66 -4.61 14.67
N GLY A 82 -20.91 -4.81 14.28
CA GLY A 82 -21.43 -4.56 12.93
C GLY A 82 -20.70 -5.39 11.87
N THR A 83 -20.62 -4.87 10.66
CA THR A 83 -20.07 -5.55 9.47
C THR A 83 -18.67 -6.14 9.69
N VAL A 84 -17.83 -5.50 10.51
CA VAL A 84 -16.49 -6.04 10.80
C VAL A 84 -16.59 -7.33 11.60
N ALA A 85 -17.50 -7.42 12.58
CA ALA A 85 -17.72 -8.64 13.33
C ALA A 85 -18.25 -9.76 12.44
N ASP A 86 -19.19 -9.45 11.53
CA ASP A 86 -19.75 -10.44 10.60
C ASP A 86 -18.70 -11.01 9.66
N ILE A 87 -17.84 -10.12 9.11
CA ILE A 87 -16.71 -10.53 8.28
C ILE A 87 -15.72 -11.41 9.05
N LEU A 88 -15.40 -11.06 10.30
CA LEU A 88 -14.49 -11.86 11.11
C LEU A 88 -15.06 -13.23 11.48
N ARG A 89 -16.39 -13.36 11.69
CA ARG A 89 -17.04 -14.65 11.89
C ARG A 89 -16.92 -15.52 10.64
N LEU A 90 -17.27 -14.98 9.47
CA LEU A 90 -17.08 -15.67 8.19
C LEU A 90 -15.62 -16.10 7.99
N ALA A 91 -14.67 -15.22 8.32
CA ALA A 91 -13.25 -15.51 8.21
C ALA A 91 -12.80 -16.61 9.18
N LEU A 92 -13.30 -16.62 10.42
CA LEU A 92 -12.97 -17.64 11.42
C LEU A 92 -13.46 -19.03 11.00
N ASP A 93 -14.64 -19.10 10.39
CA ASP A 93 -15.29 -20.35 9.97
C ASP A 93 -14.66 -20.95 8.71
N ASN A 94 -14.26 -20.10 7.73
CA ASN A 94 -13.93 -20.55 6.38
C ASN A 94 -12.43 -20.48 6.05
N LEU A 95 -11.61 -19.69 6.77
CA LEU A 95 -10.20 -19.56 6.44
C LEU A 95 -9.39 -20.83 6.75
N PRO A 96 -8.44 -21.21 5.87
CA PRO A 96 -7.58 -22.37 6.10
C PRO A 96 -6.67 -22.14 7.31
N ARG A 97 -6.43 -23.21 8.07
CA ARG A 97 -5.52 -23.21 9.20
C ARG A 97 -4.08 -23.24 8.70
N ILE A 98 -3.40 -22.08 8.72
CA ILE A 98 -2.04 -21.93 8.21
C ILE A 98 -1.06 -21.54 9.34
N ASN A 99 0.16 -22.07 9.27
CA ASN A 99 1.21 -21.80 10.26
C ASN A 99 1.98 -20.49 10.01
N ARG A 100 1.31 -19.51 9.48
CA ARG A 100 1.84 -18.16 9.23
C ARG A 100 0.77 -17.14 9.61
N ILE A 101 1.19 -15.93 9.92
CA ILE A 101 0.27 -14.82 10.14
C ILE A 101 0.21 -14.03 8.84
N ILE A 102 -0.98 -13.91 8.26
CA ILE A 102 -1.21 -13.25 6.98
C ILE A 102 -2.11 -12.05 7.20
N GLN A 103 -1.78 -10.94 6.55
CA GLN A 103 -2.67 -9.83 6.36
C GLN A 103 -3.17 -9.81 4.92
N ALA A 104 -4.47 -9.70 4.77
CA ALA A 104 -5.16 -9.62 3.49
C ALA A 104 -6.21 -8.51 3.53
N ASP A 105 -6.50 -7.90 2.38
CA ASP A 105 -7.62 -6.99 2.25
C ASP A 105 -8.89 -7.77 1.88
N TRP A 106 -10.01 -7.50 2.56
CA TRP A 106 -11.31 -8.11 2.28
C TRP A 106 -11.91 -7.54 1.00
N ILE A 107 -12.30 -8.40 0.07
CA ILE A 107 -12.88 -8.01 -1.21
C ILE A 107 -14.40 -8.27 -1.23
N GLY A 108 -14.86 -9.35 -0.65
CA GLY A 108 -16.29 -9.64 -0.61
C GLY A 108 -16.66 -11.06 -0.25
N VAL A 109 -17.96 -11.32 -0.32
CA VAL A 109 -18.58 -12.64 -0.26
C VAL A 109 -18.86 -13.09 -1.69
N GLY A 110 -18.56 -14.34 -2.00
CA GLY A 110 -18.77 -14.89 -3.34
C GLY A 110 -20.23 -14.92 -3.81
N GLY A 111 -20.47 -15.53 -4.95
CA GLY A 111 -21.78 -15.59 -5.60
C GLY A 111 -21.98 -14.60 -6.74
N GLY A 112 -20.95 -13.84 -7.10
CA GLY A 112 -20.98 -12.88 -8.20
C GLY A 112 -19.61 -12.70 -8.87
N ASN A 113 -19.53 -11.75 -9.77
CA ASN A 113 -18.28 -11.37 -10.42
C ASN A 113 -17.96 -9.88 -10.31
N VAL A 114 -18.77 -9.09 -9.58
CA VAL A 114 -18.55 -7.65 -9.39
C VAL A 114 -18.53 -7.34 -7.89
N TYR A 115 -17.46 -6.73 -7.43
CA TYR A 115 -17.24 -6.38 -6.02
C TYR A 115 -16.79 -4.93 -5.88
N CYS A 116 -17.26 -4.26 -4.85
CA CYS A 116 -16.88 -2.88 -4.51
C CYS A 116 -16.59 -2.81 -3.00
N PRO A 117 -15.45 -3.32 -2.55
CA PRO A 117 -15.13 -3.41 -1.12
C PRO A 117 -14.86 -2.05 -0.47
N ASN A 118 -14.45 -1.07 -1.24
CA ASN A 118 -14.17 0.30 -0.80
C ASN A 118 -14.50 1.29 -1.94
N THR A 119 -13.52 1.96 -2.51
CA THR A 119 -13.72 2.96 -3.57
C THR A 119 -13.70 2.34 -4.97
N ILE A 120 -12.94 1.27 -5.15
CA ILE A 120 -12.73 0.65 -6.44
C ILE A 120 -13.72 -0.49 -6.65
N LYS A 121 -14.38 -0.47 -7.80
CA LYS A 121 -15.21 -1.57 -8.28
C LYS A 121 -14.36 -2.50 -9.14
N TYR A 122 -14.33 -3.76 -8.78
CA TYR A 122 -13.65 -4.84 -9.50
C TYR A 122 -14.67 -5.71 -10.22
N ARG A 123 -14.44 -6.00 -11.52
CA ARG A 123 -15.20 -6.98 -12.29
C ARG A 123 -14.28 -8.11 -12.71
N PHE A 124 -14.53 -9.28 -12.17
CA PHE A 124 -13.81 -10.50 -12.51
C PHE A 124 -14.37 -11.13 -13.81
N PRO A 125 -13.57 -11.89 -14.55
CA PRO A 125 -13.99 -12.51 -15.80
C PRO A 125 -15.08 -13.58 -15.62
N SER A 126 -15.19 -14.15 -14.41
CA SER A 126 -16.19 -15.18 -14.07
C SER A 126 -16.72 -14.98 -12.67
N THR A 127 -17.85 -15.61 -12.38
CA THR A 127 -18.41 -15.69 -11.03
C THR A 127 -17.45 -16.41 -10.09
N ILE A 128 -17.21 -15.85 -8.92
CA ILE A 128 -16.44 -16.47 -7.84
C ILE A 128 -17.44 -17.15 -6.91
N ASN A 129 -17.35 -18.47 -6.78
CA ASN A 129 -18.31 -19.28 -6.02
C ASN A 129 -17.89 -19.52 -4.56
N GLN A 130 -16.64 -19.27 -4.21
CA GLN A 130 -16.13 -19.40 -2.84
C GLN A 130 -16.87 -18.48 -1.87
N GLN A 131 -16.95 -18.87 -0.59
CA GLN A 131 -17.63 -18.08 0.46
C GLN A 131 -17.01 -16.72 0.66
N ILE A 132 -15.67 -16.62 0.64
CA ILE A 132 -14.95 -15.39 0.89
C ILE A 132 -13.87 -15.11 -0.15
N ILE A 133 -13.64 -13.83 -0.40
CA ILE A 133 -12.65 -13.33 -1.36
C ILE A 133 -11.70 -12.40 -0.62
N LEU A 134 -10.41 -12.75 -0.64
CA LEU A 134 -9.34 -11.99 0.01
C LEU A 134 -8.19 -11.71 -0.94
N ALA A 135 -7.54 -10.57 -0.77
CA ALA A 135 -6.28 -10.22 -1.42
C ALA A 135 -5.13 -10.26 -0.39
N PRO A 136 -4.45 -11.42 -0.21
CA PRO A 136 -3.33 -11.53 0.73
C PRO A 136 -2.12 -10.77 0.20
N HIS A 137 -1.45 -10.00 1.06
CA HIS A 137 -0.32 -9.18 0.61
C HIS A 137 0.88 -9.17 1.57
N THR A 138 0.68 -9.46 2.87
CA THR A 138 1.76 -9.37 3.86
C THR A 138 1.73 -10.56 4.80
N SER A 139 2.88 -11.13 5.11
CA SER A 139 3.05 -12.15 6.15
C SER A 139 3.88 -11.61 7.31
N TYR A 140 3.64 -12.16 8.50
CA TYR A 140 4.35 -11.82 9.74
C TYR A 140 4.78 -13.08 10.47
N VAL A 141 5.87 -12.98 11.23
CA VAL A 141 6.39 -14.09 12.04
C VAL A 141 5.82 -14.09 13.47
N SER A 142 5.26 -12.97 13.93
CA SER A 142 4.69 -12.83 15.28
C SER A 142 3.59 -11.76 15.31
N ILE A 143 2.76 -11.81 16.36
CA ILE A 143 1.74 -10.80 16.66
C ILE A 143 2.34 -9.77 17.64
N HIS A 144 3.34 -9.05 17.19
CA HIS A 144 3.97 -8.01 18.00
C HIS A 144 3.87 -6.65 17.29
N PRO A 145 3.70 -5.53 18.01
CA PRO A 145 3.61 -4.18 17.41
C PRO A 145 4.80 -3.81 16.54
N ASP A 146 5.97 -4.38 16.83
CA ASP A 146 7.20 -4.14 16.08
C ASP A 146 7.52 -5.26 15.07
N SER A 147 6.58 -6.21 14.85
CA SER A 147 6.75 -7.28 13.86
C SER A 147 6.90 -6.72 12.46
N ARG A 148 7.90 -7.22 11.72
CA ARG A 148 8.13 -6.81 10.33
C ARG A 148 7.24 -7.63 9.41
N GLY A 149 6.54 -6.96 8.51
CA GLY A 149 5.82 -7.57 7.43
C GLY A 149 6.73 -7.95 6.27
N HIS A 150 6.48 -9.10 5.67
CA HIS A 150 7.10 -9.58 4.42
C HIS A 150 6.03 -9.59 3.35
N PHE A 151 6.25 -8.86 2.25
CA PHE A 151 5.33 -8.76 1.13
C PHE A 151 5.46 -9.95 0.15
N GLY A 152 4.55 -10.02 -0.81
CA GLY A 152 4.60 -11.05 -1.85
C GLY A 152 4.02 -12.40 -1.39
N VAL A 153 2.95 -12.35 -0.62
CA VAL A 153 2.21 -13.55 -0.18
C VAL A 153 1.29 -14.02 -1.29
N ASN A 154 1.42 -15.28 -1.66
CA ASN A 154 0.46 -15.98 -2.49
C ASN A 154 -0.09 -17.20 -1.72
N LEU A 155 -1.40 -17.39 -1.76
CA LEU A 155 -2.13 -18.51 -1.16
C LEU A 155 -2.94 -19.23 -2.25
N ALA A 156 -2.93 -20.56 -2.21
CA ALA A 156 -3.78 -21.35 -3.08
C ALA A 156 -5.26 -21.21 -2.67
N ASN A 157 -6.14 -21.14 -3.65
CA ASN A 157 -7.59 -21.17 -3.41
C ASN A 157 -7.99 -22.46 -2.70
N THR A 158 -9.01 -22.36 -1.86
CA THR A 158 -9.65 -23.51 -1.21
C THR A 158 -11.11 -23.63 -1.70
N GLU A 159 -11.85 -24.59 -1.18
CA GLU A 159 -13.28 -24.73 -1.44
C GLU A 159 -14.05 -23.47 -1.03
N ASP A 160 -13.70 -22.92 0.14
CA ASP A 160 -14.41 -21.78 0.75
C ASP A 160 -13.75 -20.43 0.48
N CYS A 161 -12.48 -20.40 0.06
CA CYS A 161 -11.70 -19.16 -0.03
C CYS A 161 -11.13 -18.95 -1.43
N TYR A 162 -11.41 -17.79 -2.01
CA TYR A 162 -10.74 -17.29 -3.19
C TYR A 162 -9.66 -16.30 -2.78
N PHE A 163 -8.41 -16.65 -2.99
CA PHE A 163 -7.27 -15.79 -2.74
C PHE A 163 -6.77 -15.17 -4.04
N ILE A 164 -6.87 -13.86 -4.13
CA ILE A 164 -6.36 -13.12 -5.28
C ILE A 164 -4.83 -13.16 -5.25
N ASP A 165 -4.21 -13.58 -6.34
CA ASP A 165 -2.77 -13.54 -6.47
C ASP A 165 -2.29 -12.09 -6.67
N THR A 166 -1.74 -11.50 -5.62
CA THR A 166 -1.23 -10.13 -5.65
C THR A 166 0.17 -10.02 -6.24
N THR A 167 0.81 -11.13 -6.62
CA THR A 167 2.20 -11.17 -7.11
C THR A 167 2.32 -11.15 -8.64
N GLN A 168 1.22 -11.01 -9.36
CA GLN A 168 1.15 -11.16 -10.82
C GLN A 168 1.50 -9.89 -11.62
N ALA A 169 2.16 -8.91 -11.01
CA ALA A 169 2.63 -7.74 -11.73
C ALA A 169 4.07 -7.91 -12.20
N GLN A 170 4.32 -7.73 -13.50
CA GLN A 170 5.64 -7.77 -14.10
C GLN A 170 5.98 -6.42 -14.71
N VAL A 171 7.24 -6.02 -14.60
CA VAL A 171 7.72 -4.78 -15.22
C VAL A 171 8.35 -5.13 -16.56
N LYS A 172 7.82 -4.53 -17.64
CA LYS A 172 8.49 -4.55 -18.95
C LYS A 172 9.82 -3.80 -18.88
N THR A 173 10.74 -4.12 -19.76
CA THR A 173 11.98 -3.35 -19.91
C THR A 173 11.65 -1.89 -20.23
N TRP A 174 12.06 -0.99 -19.38
CA TRP A 174 11.90 0.45 -19.54
C TRP A 174 13.17 1.18 -19.12
N SER A 175 13.33 2.42 -19.55
CA SER A 175 14.45 3.24 -19.14
C SER A 175 14.10 4.73 -19.17
N ALA A 176 14.73 5.51 -18.31
CA ALA A 176 14.59 6.95 -18.24
C ALA A 176 15.94 7.64 -17.90
N PRO A 177 17.02 7.37 -18.65
CA PRO A 177 18.36 7.79 -18.26
C PRO A 177 18.50 9.31 -18.13
N LYS A 178 17.86 10.09 -18.99
CA LYS A 178 17.86 11.55 -18.90
C LYS A 178 17.22 12.05 -17.62
N LEU A 179 16.03 11.55 -17.29
CA LEU A 179 15.30 11.96 -16.09
C LEU A 179 16.06 11.53 -14.80
N VAL A 180 16.68 10.35 -14.81
CA VAL A 180 17.54 9.89 -13.71
C VAL A 180 18.74 10.82 -13.54
N ALA A 181 19.46 11.14 -14.63
CA ALA A 181 20.62 12.02 -14.58
C ALA A 181 20.26 13.43 -14.08
N GLU A 182 19.16 14.01 -14.59
CA GLU A 182 18.63 15.31 -14.12
C GLU A 182 18.29 15.27 -12.63
N THR A 183 17.67 14.19 -12.16
CA THR A 183 17.29 14.04 -10.75
C THR A 183 18.53 13.93 -9.85
N LEU A 184 19.51 13.11 -10.25
CA LEU A 184 20.76 12.95 -9.52
C LEU A 184 21.57 14.25 -9.45
N ALA A 185 21.57 15.07 -10.52
CA ALA A 185 22.24 16.36 -10.55
C ALA A 185 21.63 17.39 -9.59
N LEU A 186 20.33 17.28 -9.28
CA LEU A 186 19.66 18.18 -8.33
C LEU A 186 19.89 17.79 -6.87
N LEU A 187 20.21 16.54 -6.57
CA LEU A 187 20.35 16.04 -5.20
C LEU A 187 21.35 16.82 -4.34
N PRO A 188 22.52 17.25 -4.82
CA PRO A 188 23.46 18.04 -4.03
C PRO A 188 22.89 19.36 -3.51
N PHE A 189 21.88 19.89 -4.17
CA PHE A 189 21.26 21.18 -3.85
C PHE A 189 19.90 21.04 -3.14
N ALA A 190 19.39 19.83 -3.01
CA ALA A 190 18.14 19.55 -2.33
C ALA A 190 18.31 19.57 -0.80
N GLY A 191 17.43 20.26 -0.11
CA GLY A 191 17.33 20.24 1.35
C GLY A 191 16.53 19.02 1.84
N LYS A 192 16.66 18.68 3.11
CA LYS A 192 15.85 17.68 3.81
C LYS A 192 15.04 18.33 4.92
N VAL A 193 13.98 17.66 5.33
CA VAL A 193 13.20 18.07 6.51
C VAL A 193 14.12 18.05 7.74
N CYS A 194 14.14 19.13 8.50
CA CYS A 194 14.93 19.21 9.74
C CYS A 194 14.28 18.38 10.85
N GLU A 195 15.07 17.99 11.84
CA GLU A 195 14.63 17.13 12.95
C GLU A 195 13.52 17.75 13.82
N LYS A 196 13.38 19.08 13.79
CA LYS A 196 12.34 19.80 14.54
C LYS A 196 10.96 19.71 13.89
N CYS A 197 10.88 19.32 12.62
CA CYS A 197 9.64 19.24 11.85
C CYS A 197 9.13 17.79 11.80
N SER A 198 7.81 17.62 11.91
CA SER A 198 7.17 16.33 11.74
C SER A 198 7.17 15.93 10.27
N LEU A 199 8.00 14.97 9.88
CA LEU A 199 8.05 14.42 8.53
C LEU A 199 6.69 13.87 8.09
N GLN A 200 5.94 13.25 9.01
CA GLN A 200 4.62 12.69 8.72
C GLN A 200 3.60 13.79 8.37
N ASP A 201 3.62 14.91 9.08
CA ASP A 201 2.70 16.02 8.83
C ASP A 201 3.05 16.74 7.52
N ILE A 202 4.33 16.86 7.20
CA ILE A 202 4.79 17.40 5.91
C ILE A 202 4.33 16.51 4.75
N ARG A 203 4.51 15.20 4.85
CA ARG A 203 4.02 14.25 3.84
C ARG A 203 2.51 14.36 3.65
N LYS A 204 1.74 14.39 4.73
CA LYS A 204 0.28 14.57 4.65
C LYS A 204 -0.09 15.87 3.94
N HIS A 205 0.61 16.96 4.24
CA HIS A 205 0.36 18.25 3.61
C HIS A 205 0.65 18.22 2.11
N VAL A 206 1.83 17.75 1.70
CA VAL A 206 2.22 17.64 0.29
C VAL A 206 1.24 16.76 -0.47
N ASN A 207 0.89 15.59 0.06
CA ASN A 207 -0.07 14.68 -0.55
C ASN A 207 -1.49 15.27 -0.61
N SER A 208 -1.88 16.11 0.36
CA SER A 208 -3.17 16.80 0.35
C SER A 208 -3.23 17.86 -0.76
N ALA A 209 -2.17 18.66 -0.93
CA ALA A 209 -2.09 19.65 -2.00
C ALA A 209 -2.27 19.01 -3.39
N ILE A 210 -1.63 17.85 -3.59
CA ILE A 210 -1.76 17.10 -4.83
C ILE A 210 -3.19 16.57 -5.05
N ARG A 211 -3.85 16.04 -4.02
CA ARG A 211 -5.25 15.55 -4.09
C ARG A 211 -6.26 16.65 -4.41
N CYS A 212 -5.95 17.89 -4.03
CA CYS A 212 -6.81 19.04 -4.33
C CYS A 212 -6.66 19.54 -5.77
N GLY A 213 -5.89 18.84 -6.63
CA GLY A 213 -5.72 19.19 -8.05
C GLY A 213 -4.62 20.20 -8.31
N ASP A 214 -3.74 20.44 -7.35
CA ASP A 214 -2.57 21.28 -7.57
C ASP A 214 -1.68 20.65 -8.65
N LYS A 215 -1.24 21.47 -9.60
CA LYS A 215 -0.31 21.00 -10.63
C LYS A 215 0.94 20.46 -9.97
N LEU A 216 1.45 19.33 -10.46
CA LEU A 216 2.71 18.69 -10.05
C LEU A 216 3.93 19.54 -10.47
N GLU A 217 3.98 20.79 -10.00
CA GLU A 217 5.04 21.74 -10.23
C GLU A 217 5.79 22.04 -8.93
N ALA A 218 7.10 21.99 -8.99
CA ALA A 218 7.95 22.15 -7.81
C ALA A 218 7.79 23.52 -7.12
N SER A 219 7.52 24.59 -7.90
CA SER A 219 7.24 25.92 -7.37
C SER A 219 5.94 26.00 -6.61
N ALA A 220 4.85 25.45 -7.16
CA ALA A 220 3.55 25.44 -6.51
C ALA A 220 3.57 24.60 -5.21
N LEU A 221 4.25 23.45 -5.21
CA LEU A 221 4.44 22.64 -4.01
C LEU A 221 5.26 23.37 -2.95
N LEU A 222 6.29 24.13 -3.35
CA LEU A 222 7.08 24.92 -2.43
C LEU A 222 6.28 26.08 -1.83
N GLU A 223 5.49 26.78 -2.62
CA GLU A 223 4.61 27.86 -2.18
C GLU A 223 3.58 27.34 -1.16
N SER A 224 2.88 26.26 -1.49
CA SER A 224 1.93 25.59 -0.58
C SER A 224 2.60 25.14 0.71
N PHE A 225 3.84 24.63 0.61
CA PHE A 225 4.62 24.24 1.78
C PHE A 225 4.97 25.45 2.66
N TYR A 226 5.46 26.54 2.07
CA TYR A 226 5.86 27.75 2.83
C TYR A 226 4.66 28.51 3.39
N ALA A 227 3.48 28.39 2.81
CA ALA A 227 2.26 28.94 3.37
C ALA A 227 1.93 28.34 4.76
N LYS A 228 2.34 27.09 5.01
CA LYS A 228 2.08 26.38 6.27
C LYS A 228 3.30 26.25 7.18
N TYR A 229 4.50 26.14 6.63
CA TYR A 229 5.73 25.89 7.38
C TYR A 229 6.72 27.03 7.17
N ASP A 230 7.38 27.43 8.26
CA ASP A 230 8.45 28.44 8.20
C ASP A 230 9.63 27.92 7.36
N LYS A 231 9.88 28.59 6.25
CA LYS A 231 10.94 28.25 5.29
C LYS A 231 12.34 28.17 5.89
N TYR A 232 12.61 28.95 6.94
CA TYR A 232 13.93 29.00 7.58
C TYR A 232 14.16 27.85 8.56
N ASN A 233 13.10 27.22 9.02
CA ASN A 233 13.17 26.19 10.06
C ASN A 233 13.02 24.74 9.52
N CYS A 234 12.53 24.56 8.30
CA CYS A 234 12.22 23.23 7.79
C CYS A 234 13.28 22.62 6.86
N GLY A 235 14.26 23.40 6.39
CA GLY A 235 15.36 22.92 5.54
C GLY A 235 14.98 22.51 4.11
N VAL A 236 13.70 22.58 3.75
CA VAL A 236 13.18 22.23 2.42
C VAL A 236 13.33 23.42 1.47
N ASN A 237 13.66 23.18 0.21
CA ASN A 237 13.83 24.21 -0.80
C ASN A 237 13.27 23.78 -2.17
N LEU A 238 13.38 24.66 -3.18
CA LEU A 238 12.89 24.39 -4.52
C LEU A 238 13.49 23.12 -5.14
N ASN A 239 14.78 22.85 -4.93
CA ASN A 239 15.40 21.64 -5.48
C ASN A 239 14.90 20.38 -4.79
N THR A 240 14.47 20.43 -3.53
CA THR A 240 13.78 19.32 -2.85
C THR A 240 12.53 18.93 -3.63
N PHE A 241 11.68 19.89 -3.98
CA PHE A 241 10.46 19.62 -4.73
C PHE A 241 10.71 19.29 -6.20
N LYS A 242 11.77 19.81 -6.84
CA LYS A 242 12.19 19.37 -8.18
C LYS A 242 12.56 17.89 -8.17
N VAL A 243 13.35 17.44 -7.18
CA VAL A 243 13.67 16.00 -7.02
C VAL A 243 12.41 15.19 -6.72
N TRP A 244 11.53 15.68 -5.83
CA TRP A 244 10.25 15.03 -5.52
C TRP A 244 9.41 14.81 -6.79
N VAL A 245 9.21 15.85 -7.61
CA VAL A 245 8.47 15.77 -8.87
C VAL A 245 9.13 14.81 -9.87
N ASN A 246 10.46 14.82 -9.97
CA ASN A 246 11.16 13.92 -10.88
C ASN A 246 11.04 12.45 -10.45
N ILE A 247 11.12 12.14 -9.14
CA ILE A 247 10.89 10.78 -8.64
C ILE A 247 9.44 10.37 -8.89
N SER A 248 8.47 11.28 -8.72
CA SER A 248 7.08 11.02 -9.09
C SER A 248 6.91 10.70 -10.58
N LYS A 249 7.59 11.43 -11.47
CA LYS A 249 7.62 11.14 -12.91
C LYS A 249 8.26 9.78 -13.23
N LEU A 250 9.35 9.41 -12.53
CA LEU A 250 9.96 8.08 -12.68
C LEU A 250 8.98 6.98 -12.28
N LYS A 251 8.28 7.17 -11.16
CA LYS A 251 7.23 6.25 -10.71
C LYS A 251 6.12 6.12 -11.74
N LEU A 252 5.61 7.22 -12.31
CA LEU A 252 4.58 7.18 -13.35
C LEU A 252 5.04 6.40 -14.59
N ARG A 253 6.27 6.63 -15.05
CA ARG A 253 6.83 5.86 -16.18
C ARG A 253 6.99 4.37 -15.87
N LEU A 254 7.36 4.01 -14.64
CA LEU A 254 7.36 2.61 -14.21
C LEU A 254 5.94 2.03 -14.32
N LEU A 255 4.93 2.74 -13.81
CA LEU A 255 3.52 2.29 -13.83
C LEU A 255 3.00 2.05 -15.26
N GLU A 256 3.39 2.90 -16.22
CA GLU A 256 3.04 2.75 -17.64
C GLU A 256 3.65 1.47 -18.27
N ASN A 257 4.68 0.90 -17.65
CA ASN A 257 5.39 -0.29 -18.12
C ASN A 257 5.10 -1.55 -17.30
N ILE A 258 4.02 -1.56 -16.52
CA ILE A 258 3.58 -2.73 -15.77
C ILE A 258 2.53 -3.50 -16.56
N GLU A 259 2.73 -4.81 -16.59
CA GLU A 259 1.71 -5.76 -17.04
C GLU A 259 1.19 -6.55 -15.86
N THR A 260 -0.12 -6.62 -15.74
CA THR A 260 -0.80 -7.55 -14.85
C THR A 260 -1.38 -8.67 -15.69
N THR A 261 -1.25 -9.91 -15.22
CA THR A 261 -1.83 -11.09 -15.90
C THR A 261 -3.31 -11.28 -15.54
N ASP A 262 -3.83 -10.50 -14.61
CA ASP A 262 -5.23 -10.56 -14.21
C ASP A 262 -6.15 -9.87 -15.23
N ASN A 263 -7.13 -10.61 -15.74
CA ASN A 263 -8.20 -10.08 -16.58
C ASN A 263 -9.32 -9.42 -15.75
N VAL A 264 -8.96 -8.68 -14.70
CA VAL A 264 -9.92 -8.00 -13.84
C VAL A 264 -10.06 -6.55 -14.28
N GLU A 265 -11.30 -6.18 -14.60
CA GLU A 265 -11.62 -4.79 -14.92
C GLU A 265 -11.83 -3.97 -13.64
N CYS A 266 -11.27 -2.77 -13.60
CA CYS A 266 -11.38 -1.86 -12.47
C CYS A 266 -12.10 -0.58 -12.86
N PHE A 267 -12.93 -0.06 -11.95
CA PHE A 267 -13.68 1.16 -12.17
C PHE A 267 -13.60 2.05 -10.92
N ILE A 268 -13.38 3.36 -11.15
CA ILE A 268 -13.49 4.40 -10.11
C ILE A 268 -14.53 5.39 -10.60
N ASP A 269 -15.54 5.66 -9.79
CA ASP A 269 -16.69 6.53 -10.13
C ASP A 269 -17.33 6.17 -11.49
N GLY A 270 -17.40 4.86 -11.78
CA GLY A 270 -17.95 4.34 -13.02
C GLY A 270 -17.04 4.44 -14.25
N LYS A 271 -15.86 5.04 -14.12
CA LYS A 271 -14.87 5.15 -15.21
C LYS A 271 -13.89 3.96 -15.15
N PRO A 272 -13.62 3.31 -16.30
CA PRO A 272 -12.61 2.24 -16.33
C PRO A 272 -11.23 2.79 -15.99
N THR A 273 -10.49 2.03 -15.21
CA THR A 273 -9.10 2.33 -14.82
C THR A 273 -8.26 1.06 -14.90
N ALA A 274 -6.95 1.18 -15.07
CA ALA A 274 -6.07 0.03 -15.08
C ALA A 274 -5.72 -0.40 -13.66
N LEU A 275 -5.75 -1.70 -13.36
CA LEU A 275 -5.36 -2.26 -12.06
C LEU A 275 -3.92 -1.86 -11.69
N SER A 276 -3.01 -1.81 -12.66
CA SER A 276 -1.62 -1.36 -12.49
C SER A 276 -1.48 0.08 -12.01
N LEU A 277 -2.51 0.93 -12.20
CA LEU A 277 -2.50 2.32 -11.75
C LEU A 277 -3.05 2.49 -10.31
N ILE A 278 -3.59 1.44 -9.72
CA ILE A 278 -4.35 1.57 -8.48
C ILE A 278 -3.45 1.49 -7.25
N HIS A 279 -2.68 0.43 -7.10
CA HIS A 279 -1.74 0.30 -5.99
C HIS A 279 -0.65 -0.73 -6.32
N ILE A 280 0.60 -0.34 -6.21
CA ILE A 280 1.73 -1.23 -6.39
C ILE A 280 2.65 -1.14 -5.18
N SER A 281 2.95 -2.28 -4.56
CA SER A 281 3.87 -2.38 -3.44
C SER A 281 4.95 -3.42 -3.72
N GLU A 282 6.18 -3.11 -3.37
CA GLU A 282 7.35 -3.95 -3.61
C GLU A 282 7.55 -5.07 -2.57
N PRO A 283 8.06 -6.26 -3.01
CA PRO A 283 8.22 -7.39 -2.10
C PRO A 283 9.44 -7.34 -1.17
N THR A 284 10.45 -6.51 -1.36
CA THR A 284 11.73 -6.81 -0.72
C THR A 284 12.45 -5.74 0.08
N ARG A 285 12.15 -4.46 0.02
CA ARG A 285 12.79 -3.46 0.91
C ARG A 285 12.07 -2.09 0.90
N LEU A 286 11.71 -1.61 2.09
CA LEU A 286 11.58 -0.20 2.54
C LEU A 286 10.74 0.82 1.73
N LEU A 287 10.38 0.57 0.48
CA LEU A 287 9.61 1.47 -0.37
C LEU A 287 8.40 0.73 -0.92
N SER A 288 7.27 0.94 -0.31
CA SER A 288 6.01 0.57 -0.91
C SER A 288 5.57 1.69 -1.83
N ILE A 289 5.38 1.38 -3.10
CA ILE A 289 4.82 2.31 -4.07
C ILE A 289 3.29 2.26 -3.88
N ALA A 290 2.76 3.05 -2.97
CA ALA A 290 1.32 3.27 -2.89
C ALA A 290 0.95 4.39 -3.84
N TYR A 291 0.07 4.13 -4.79
CA TYR A 291 -0.50 5.13 -5.68
C TYR A 291 -1.94 5.40 -5.29
N ALA A 292 -2.24 6.63 -4.91
CA ALA A 292 -3.60 7.12 -4.96
C ALA A 292 -3.84 7.62 -6.40
N VAL A 293 -4.82 7.05 -7.08
CA VAL A 293 -5.23 7.52 -8.40
C VAL A 293 -5.61 8.98 -8.30
N PHE A 294 -4.92 9.83 -9.06
CA PHE A 294 -5.39 11.17 -9.32
C PHE A 294 -6.47 11.06 -10.40
N CYS A 295 -7.70 11.39 -10.05
CA CYS A 295 -8.69 11.78 -11.05
C CYS A 295 -8.17 13.08 -11.70
N LEU A 296 -7.81 13.00 -12.98
CA LEU A 296 -7.71 14.16 -13.85
C LEU A 296 -9.11 14.59 -14.24
#